data_bd7c73be15fcb4b027b5daf88417ce8c
#
_entry.id   bd7c73be15fcb4b027b5daf88417ce8c
#
_cell.length_a   1.000
_cell.length_b   1.000
_cell.length_c   1.000
_cell.angle_alpha   90.00
_cell.angle_beta   90.00
_cell.angle_gamma   90.00
#
_symmetry.space_group_name_H-M   'P 1'
#
loop_
_entity.id
_entity.type
_entity.pdbx_description
1 polymer ?
#
loop_
_entity_poly.entity_id
_entity_poly.type
_entity_poly.pdbx_seq_one_letter_code
_entity_poly.pdbx_strand_id
1 'polypeptide(L)'
;FMKKILILTTSTGEGHNQAAKSISTTFEKSGYEVVTHDFLKKNSKILTNLFITGYEVSASFFPKTYGFAYKLTDTGFTNKLLSFVFSITKRKIKKMLDSTKPDIILVTHPFAVSIMGSLKRSGLNIPVIVVVTDFKAHSTYIDKSMDAYITASENTRIDLSNRGIDSKRIFSYGIPVKDEFFDNALDPQFNKNDDYFNILLMSGSMGLKNISYVLKELLNNHNKLRITVVCGRNEKLKDNLLKEYSHSIKNKKLHILGFSKDINYLMEYSDLIISKPGGLTVTEAINKHLPMLIPFAIPGQETQNVEFLTSNGYAINVDNLLEINLIIDKLISNPNELEVMRNNLSKLSSLYSKQNIVNLANKLVIKEF
;
A
#
# COMPACT_ATOMS: atom_id res chain seq x y z
N PHE A 1 7.15 -0.43 -33.85
CA PHE A 1 6.75 0.74 -33.08
C PHE A 1 6.81 0.40 -31.60
N MET A 2 7.36 1.31 -30.77
CA MET A 2 7.40 1.17 -29.31
C MET A 2 5.98 1.33 -28.77
N LYS A 3 5.48 0.35 -27.98
CA LYS A 3 4.16 0.41 -27.37
C LYS A 3 4.13 1.50 -26.31
N LYS A 4 3.01 2.20 -26.19
CA LYS A 4 2.83 3.30 -25.23
C LYS A 4 1.79 2.97 -24.17
N ILE A 5 2.16 3.13 -22.90
CA ILE A 5 1.26 2.98 -21.76
C ILE A 5 0.99 4.32 -21.08
N LEU A 6 -0.27 4.59 -20.76
CA LEU A 6 -0.67 5.69 -19.89
C LEU A 6 -1.03 5.16 -18.51
N ILE A 7 -0.34 5.63 -17.48
CA ILE A 7 -0.61 5.30 -16.08
C ILE A 7 -1.33 6.48 -15.41
N LEU A 8 -2.57 6.25 -14.98
CA LEU A 8 -3.37 7.23 -14.25
C LEU A 8 -3.29 6.96 -12.75
N THR A 9 -2.78 7.92 -12.01
CA THR A 9 -2.63 7.87 -10.55
C THR A 9 -3.08 9.17 -9.91
N THR A 10 -3.04 9.24 -8.57
CA THR A 10 -3.32 10.46 -7.82
C THR A 10 -2.50 10.54 -6.54
N SER A 11 -2.18 11.74 -6.10
CA SER A 11 -1.44 12.03 -4.86
C SER A 11 -2.33 11.98 -3.59
N THR A 12 -3.52 11.38 -3.64
CA THR A 12 -4.31 11.09 -2.42
C THR A 12 -3.71 9.90 -1.70
N GLY A 13 -2.68 10.16 -0.89
CA GLY A 13 -1.88 9.13 -0.24
C GLY A 13 -0.69 8.66 -1.11
N GLU A 14 0.41 8.32 -0.45
CA GLU A 14 1.66 7.89 -1.12
C GLU A 14 1.50 6.54 -1.85
N GLY A 15 0.56 5.69 -1.41
CA GLY A 15 0.41 4.33 -1.90
C GLY A 15 0.17 4.23 -3.41
N HIS A 16 -0.81 4.96 -3.93
CA HIS A 16 -1.16 4.92 -5.36
C HIS A 16 -0.02 5.38 -6.25
N ASN A 17 0.69 6.45 -5.84
CA ASN A 17 1.82 6.99 -6.60
C ASN A 17 3.03 6.07 -6.57
N GLN A 18 3.32 5.43 -5.45
CA GLN A 18 4.43 4.47 -5.35
C GLN A 18 4.15 3.21 -6.18
N ALA A 19 2.93 2.70 -6.16
CA ALA A 19 2.52 1.59 -7.02
C ALA A 19 2.64 1.97 -8.51
N ALA A 20 2.15 3.16 -8.89
CA ALA A 20 2.27 3.68 -10.24
C ALA A 20 3.74 3.83 -10.67
N LYS A 21 4.60 4.37 -9.81
CA LYS A 21 6.03 4.53 -10.08
C LYS A 21 6.74 3.18 -10.23
N SER A 22 6.41 2.23 -9.35
CA SER A 22 7.01 0.89 -9.40
C SER A 22 6.68 0.19 -10.72
N ILE A 23 5.40 0.20 -11.11
CA ILE A 23 5.01 -0.46 -12.36
C ILE A 23 5.49 0.30 -13.60
N SER A 24 5.59 1.65 -13.56
CA SER A 24 6.19 2.46 -14.62
C SER A 24 7.59 1.96 -14.96
N THR A 25 8.46 1.82 -13.95
CA THR A 25 9.83 1.32 -14.14
C THR A 25 9.86 -0.08 -14.78
N THR A 26 8.90 -0.95 -14.42
CA THR A 26 8.82 -2.30 -15.02
C THR A 26 8.42 -2.25 -16.49
N PHE A 27 7.47 -1.39 -16.87
CA PHE A 27 7.08 -1.19 -18.26
C PHE A 27 8.20 -0.55 -19.09
N GLU A 28 8.92 0.44 -18.55
CA GLU A 28 10.08 1.07 -19.19
C GLU A 28 11.18 0.04 -19.49
N LYS A 29 11.53 -0.81 -18.50
CA LYS A 29 12.47 -1.92 -18.67
C LYS A 29 12.00 -2.95 -19.71
N SER A 30 10.70 -3.05 -19.93
CA SER A 30 10.07 -3.95 -20.91
C SER A 30 9.88 -3.32 -22.30
N GLY A 31 10.44 -2.12 -22.53
CA GLY A 31 10.44 -1.45 -23.84
C GLY A 31 9.18 -0.65 -24.16
N TYR A 32 8.39 -0.26 -23.15
CA TYR A 32 7.27 0.65 -23.34
C TYR A 32 7.69 2.12 -23.21
N GLU A 33 7.09 2.99 -24.01
CA GLU A 33 7.04 4.42 -23.71
C GLU A 33 5.97 4.64 -22.60
N VAL A 34 6.40 5.13 -21.43
CA VAL A 34 5.52 5.26 -20.28
C VAL A 34 5.18 6.73 -20.02
N VAL A 35 3.89 7.04 -19.98
CA VAL A 35 3.38 8.34 -19.57
C VAL A 35 2.61 8.19 -18.26
N THR A 36 3.12 8.76 -17.18
CA THR A 36 2.42 8.77 -15.88
C THR A 36 1.76 10.12 -15.64
N HIS A 37 0.49 10.10 -15.28
CA HIS A 37 -0.29 11.30 -15.02
C HIS A 37 -1.02 11.25 -13.68
N ASP A 38 -0.65 12.19 -12.79
CA ASP A 38 -1.40 12.49 -11.58
C ASP A 38 -2.54 13.45 -11.93
N PHE A 39 -3.74 12.92 -12.07
CA PHE A 39 -4.87 13.68 -12.58
C PHE A 39 -5.49 14.65 -11.56
N LEU A 40 -5.17 14.56 -10.27
CA LEU A 40 -5.59 15.55 -9.27
C LEU A 40 -4.58 16.70 -9.15
N LYS A 41 -3.29 16.42 -9.09
CA LYS A 41 -2.23 17.41 -8.84
C LYS A 41 -2.14 18.49 -9.93
N LYS A 42 -2.43 18.13 -11.18
CA LYS A 42 -2.40 19.05 -12.33
C LYS A 42 -3.72 19.78 -12.60
N ASN A 43 -4.81 19.44 -11.91
CA ASN A 43 -6.15 19.79 -12.35
C ASN A 43 -6.85 20.92 -11.60
N SER A 44 -6.49 21.17 -10.34
CA SER A 44 -6.95 22.34 -9.57
C SER A 44 -6.34 22.32 -8.17
N LYS A 45 -5.71 23.44 -7.76
CA LYS A 45 -5.28 23.60 -6.35
C LYS A 45 -6.46 23.44 -5.38
N ILE A 46 -7.67 23.84 -5.78
CA ILE A 46 -8.88 23.73 -4.96
C ILE A 46 -9.29 22.28 -4.77
N LEU A 47 -9.29 21.46 -5.84
CA LEU A 47 -9.60 20.03 -5.78
C LEU A 47 -8.52 19.24 -5.05
N THR A 48 -7.26 19.55 -5.31
CA THR A 48 -6.12 18.97 -4.61
C THR A 48 -6.24 19.22 -3.11
N ASN A 49 -6.52 20.48 -2.70
CA ASN A 49 -6.67 20.82 -1.28
C ASN A 49 -7.94 20.20 -0.66
N LEU A 50 -9.07 20.17 -1.38
CA LEU A 50 -10.31 19.60 -0.84
C LEU A 50 -10.21 18.08 -0.64
N PHE A 51 -9.58 17.35 -1.56
CA PHE A 51 -9.46 15.89 -1.50
C PHE A 51 -8.22 15.43 -0.71
N ILE A 52 -7.04 16.01 -0.93
CA ILE A 52 -5.81 15.59 -0.23
C ILE A 52 -5.85 16.09 1.21
N THR A 53 -6.06 17.40 1.42
CA THR A 53 -6.09 17.98 2.77
C THR A 53 -7.33 17.49 3.53
N GLY A 54 -8.50 17.38 2.87
CA GLY A 54 -9.72 16.84 3.48
C GLY A 54 -9.55 15.37 3.89
N TYR A 55 -8.91 14.54 3.07
CA TYR A 55 -8.58 13.16 3.36
C TYR A 55 -7.58 13.05 4.53
N GLU A 56 -6.44 13.74 4.44
CA GLU A 56 -5.38 13.70 5.47
C GLU A 56 -5.87 14.26 6.83
N VAL A 57 -6.61 15.37 6.81
CA VAL A 57 -7.18 15.99 8.02
C VAL A 57 -8.27 15.11 8.62
N SER A 58 -9.20 14.59 7.82
CA SER A 58 -10.29 13.75 8.33
C SER A 58 -9.77 12.40 8.86
N ALA A 59 -8.82 11.77 8.20
CA ALA A 59 -8.20 10.53 8.66
C ALA A 59 -7.36 10.73 9.93
N SER A 60 -6.66 11.88 10.06
CA SER A 60 -5.76 12.15 11.19
C SER A 60 -6.46 12.69 12.42
N PHE A 61 -7.44 13.59 12.25
CA PHE A 61 -8.10 14.29 13.36
C PHE A 61 -9.50 13.74 13.69
N PHE A 62 -10.20 13.16 12.72
CA PHE A 62 -11.56 12.65 12.88
C PHE A 62 -11.73 11.23 12.29
N PRO A 63 -11.00 10.23 12.80
CA PRO A 63 -11.01 8.88 12.21
C PRO A 63 -12.40 8.22 12.21
N LYS A 64 -13.26 8.52 13.19
CA LYS A 64 -14.65 7.98 13.25
C LYS A 64 -15.54 8.57 12.17
N THR A 65 -15.45 9.88 11.89
CA THR A 65 -16.20 10.55 10.82
C THR A 65 -15.67 10.15 9.44
N TYR A 66 -14.37 9.93 9.30
CA TYR A 66 -13.78 9.39 8.09
C TYR A 66 -14.29 7.97 7.79
N GLY A 67 -14.31 7.08 8.77
CA GLY A 67 -14.85 5.72 8.63
C GLY A 67 -16.33 5.70 8.25
N PHE A 68 -17.13 6.65 8.76
CA PHE A 68 -18.52 6.82 8.37
C PHE A 68 -18.66 7.34 6.93
N ALA A 69 -17.90 8.37 6.53
CA ALA A 69 -17.88 8.89 5.17
C ALA A 69 -17.38 7.83 4.17
N TYR A 70 -16.36 7.03 4.53
CA TYR A 70 -15.89 5.91 3.72
C TYR A 70 -17.00 4.88 3.50
N LYS A 71 -17.75 4.49 4.54
CA LYS A 71 -18.90 3.58 4.42
C LYS A 71 -20.01 4.15 3.54
N LEU A 72 -20.31 5.45 3.65
CA LEU A 72 -21.32 6.11 2.80
C LEU A 72 -20.91 6.13 1.33
N THR A 73 -19.64 6.36 1.01
CA THR A 73 -19.13 6.29 -0.36
C THR A 73 -19.11 4.86 -0.91
N ASP A 74 -18.97 3.87 -0.03
CA ASP A 74 -19.05 2.45 -0.40
C ASP A 74 -20.48 2.03 -0.80
N THR A 75 -21.51 2.76 -0.39
CA THR A 75 -22.92 2.48 -0.76
C THR A 75 -23.39 3.16 -2.06
N GLY A 76 -22.52 3.89 -2.78
CA GLY A 76 -22.83 4.45 -4.09
C GLY A 76 -23.59 5.78 -4.11
N PHE A 77 -23.69 6.49 -2.98
CA PHE A 77 -24.36 7.79 -2.91
C PHE A 77 -23.47 8.92 -3.45
N THR A 78 -23.71 9.36 -4.67
CA THR A 78 -22.91 10.43 -5.35
C THR A 78 -23.57 11.79 -5.28
N ASN A 79 -22.91 12.77 -4.65
CA ASN A 79 -23.31 14.17 -4.61
C ASN A 79 -23.12 14.88 -5.98
N LYS A 80 -24.00 15.84 -6.32
CA LYS A 80 -23.91 16.69 -7.54
C LYS A 80 -22.55 17.38 -7.71
N LEU A 81 -21.85 17.73 -6.61
CA LEU A 81 -20.51 18.33 -6.65
C LEU A 81 -19.46 17.34 -7.19
N LEU A 82 -19.52 16.08 -6.78
CA LEU A 82 -18.65 15.01 -7.30
C LEU A 82 -18.88 14.79 -8.80
N SER A 83 -20.11 14.91 -9.29
CA SER A 83 -20.43 14.76 -10.72
C SER A 83 -19.85 15.89 -11.58
N PHE A 84 -19.80 17.11 -11.07
CA PHE A 84 -19.16 18.25 -11.75
C PHE A 84 -17.65 18.08 -11.86
N VAL A 85 -16.99 17.74 -10.74
CA VAL A 85 -15.56 17.42 -10.70
C VAL A 85 -15.22 16.28 -11.65
N PHE A 86 -16.05 15.25 -11.64
CA PHE A 86 -15.96 14.10 -12.52
C PHE A 86 -16.01 14.52 -14.01
N SER A 87 -16.92 15.38 -14.38
CA SER A 87 -17.11 15.87 -15.75
C SER A 87 -15.90 16.66 -16.26
N ILE A 88 -15.32 17.55 -15.43
CA ILE A 88 -14.12 18.32 -15.78
C ILE A 88 -12.92 17.39 -15.94
N THR A 89 -12.73 16.49 -15.00
CA THR A 89 -11.61 15.54 -15.02
C THR A 89 -11.71 14.59 -16.22
N LYS A 90 -12.92 14.11 -16.54
CA LYS A 90 -13.19 13.30 -17.74
C LYS A 90 -12.78 14.01 -19.04
N ARG A 91 -13.12 15.30 -19.19
CA ARG A 91 -12.72 16.09 -20.38
C ARG A 91 -11.21 16.22 -20.51
N LYS A 92 -10.50 16.42 -19.40
CA LYS A 92 -9.03 16.54 -19.38
C LYS A 92 -8.36 15.22 -19.72
N ILE A 93 -8.84 14.12 -19.13
CA ILE A 93 -8.33 12.77 -19.44
C ILE A 93 -8.56 12.46 -20.92
N LYS A 94 -9.74 12.79 -21.47
CA LYS A 94 -10.00 12.60 -22.90
C LYS A 94 -9.00 13.36 -23.78
N LYS A 95 -8.76 14.65 -23.52
CA LYS A 95 -7.74 15.43 -24.25
C LYS A 95 -6.36 14.82 -24.15
N MET A 96 -6.00 14.27 -22.99
CA MET A 96 -4.72 13.58 -22.79
C MET A 96 -4.65 12.29 -23.60
N LEU A 97 -5.70 11.49 -23.63
CA LEU A 97 -5.78 10.29 -24.48
C LEU A 97 -5.61 10.62 -25.95
N ASP A 98 -6.27 11.69 -26.41
CA ASP A 98 -6.17 12.17 -27.81
C ASP A 98 -4.73 12.62 -28.15
N SER A 99 -4.00 13.19 -27.20
CA SER A 99 -2.61 13.67 -27.40
C SER A 99 -1.57 12.57 -27.23
N THR A 100 -1.74 11.66 -26.28
CA THR A 100 -0.77 10.60 -25.98
C THR A 100 -0.95 9.36 -26.85
N LYS A 101 -2.18 9.09 -27.29
CA LYS A 101 -2.57 7.91 -28.07
C LYS A 101 -1.96 6.61 -27.51
N PRO A 102 -2.25 6.27 -26.25
CA PRO A 102 -1.66 5.08 -25.62
C PRO A 102 -2.27 3.80 -26.21
N ASP A 103 -1.47 2.74 -26.29
CA ASP A 103 -1.93 1.40 -26.68
C ASP A 103 -2.68 0.72 -25.51
N ILE A 104 -2.38 1.11 -24.27
CA ILE A 104 -2.97 0.56 -23.07
C ILE A 104 -2.99 1.60 -21.95
N ILE A 105 -3.97 1.50 -21.05
CA ILE A 105 -4.13 2.36 -19.88
C ILE A 105 -4.06 1.50 -18.61
N LEU A 106 -3.33 1.97 -17.62
CA LEU A 106 -3.29 1.38 -16.28
C LEU A 106 -3.77 2.41 -15.26
N VAL A 107 -4.64 2.02 -14.35
CA VAL A 107 -5.16 2.90 -13.30
C VAL A 107 -4.89 2.33 -11.92
N THR A 108 -4.37 3.15 -11.00
CA THR A 108 -4.05 2.75 -9.63
C THR A 108 -5.01 3.34 -8.59
N HIS A 109 -5.95 4.21 -9.01
CA HIS A 109 -6.84 4.89 -8.09
C HIS A 109 -8.32 4.73 -8.47
N PRO A 110 -9.22 4.44 -7.51
CA PRO A 110 -10.62 4.14 -7.79
C PRO A 110 -11.38 5.25 -8.52
N PHE A 111 -11.06 6.53 -8.27
CA PHE A 111 -11.69 7.63 -8.98
C PHE A 111 -11.39 7.60 -10.49
N ALA A 112 -10.18 7.21 -10.89
CA ALA A 112 -9.85 7.04 -12.30
C ALA A 112 -10.62 5.87 -12.93
N VAL A 113 -10.93 4.81 -12.19
CA VAL A 113 -11.76 3.68 -12.67
C VAL A 113 -13.12 4.17 -13.11
N SER A 114 -13.79 5.00 -12.29
CA SER A 114 -15.11 5.55 -12.63
C SER A 114 -15.08 6.40 -13.90
N ILE A 115 -14.03 7.21 -14.10
CA ILE A 115 -13.85 8.02 -15.31
C ILE A 115 -13.62 7.14 -16.53
N MET A 116 -12.73 6.15 -16.41
CA MET A 116 -12.43 5.21 -17.50
C MET A 116 -13.65 4.39 -17.88
N GLY A 117 -14.44 3.93 -16.91
CA GLY A 117 -15.71 3.27 -17.14
C GLY A 117 -16.70 4.11 -17.95
N SER A 118 -16.79 5.40 -17.62
CA SER A 118 -17.62 6.34 -18.39
C SER A 118 -17.09 6.54 -19.82
N LEU A 119 -15.77 6.59 -20.03
CA LEU A 119 -15.17 6.69 -21.36
C LEU A 119 -15.36 5.41 -22.17
N LYS A 120 -15.18 4.23 -21.55
CA LYS A 120 -15.44 2.92 -22.17
C LYS A 120 -16.89 2.83 -22.70
N ARG A 121 -17.87 3.18 -21.87
CA ARG A 121 -19.29 3.24 -22.29
C ARG A 121 -19.57 4.29 -23.36
N SER A 122 -18.67 5.25 -23.53
CA SER A 122 -18.74 6.26 -24.61
C SER A 122 -17.92 5.87 -25.86
N GLY A 123 -17.45 4.61 -25.98
CA GLY A 123 -16.77 4.07 -27.16
C GLY A 123 -15.24 4.06 -27.09
N LEU A 124 -14.61 4.25 -25.93
CA LEU A 124 -13.16 4.08 -25.80
C LEU A 124 -12.78 2.61 -25.97
N ASN A 125 -11.99 2.26 -27.00
CA ASN A 125 -11.56 0.90 -27.30
C ASN A 125 -10.18 0.54 -26.77
N ILE A 126 -9.47 1.47 -26.11
CA ILE A 126 -8.15 1.22 -25.52
C ILE A 126 -8.33 0.31 -24.29
N PRO A 127 -7.56 -0.79 -24.15
CA PRO A 127 -7.62 -1.67 -22.99
C PRO A 127 -7.25 -0.92 -21.70
N VAL A 128 -7.95 -1.25 -20.60
CA VAL A 128 -7.72 -0.65 -19.27
C VAL A 128 -7.48 -1.74 -18.25
N ILE A 129 -6.32 -1.67 -17.58
CA ILE A 129 -5.97 -2.50 -16.42
C ILE A 129 -6.18 -1.69 -15.15
N VAL A 130 -6.92 -2.23 -14.20
CA VAL A 130 -7.10 -1.66 -12.86
C VAL A 130 -6.15 -2.36 -11.89
N VAL A 131 -5.34 -1.60 -11.15
CA VAL A 131 -4.54 -2.11 -10.04
C VAL A 131 -5.22 -1.71 -8.74
N VAL A 132 -5.75 -2.70 -8.02
CA VAL A 132 -6.33 -2.52 -6.69
C VAL A 132 -5.19 -2.44 -5.68
N THR A 133 -5.04 -1.31 -5.00
CA THR A 133 -3.91 -1.04 -4.08
C THR A 133 -4.23 -1.36 -2.62
N ASP A 134 -5.26 -2.16 -2.40
CA ASP A 134 -5.73 -2.62 -1.09
C ASP A 134 -6.03 -4.12 -1.12
N PHE A 135 -6.06 -4.73 0.06
CA PHE A 135 -6.39 -6.16 0.21
C PHE A 135 -7.89 -6.45 0.16
N LYS A 136 -8.72 -5.42 0.19
CA LYS A 136 -10.15 -5.48 -0.14
C LYS A 136 -10.51 -4.33 -1.07
N ALA A 137 -11.19 -4.63 -2.15
CA ALA A 137 -11.56 -3.62 -3.14
C ALA A 137 -12.76 -2.80 -2.64
N HIS A 138 -12.57 -1.47 -2.52
CA HIS A 138 -13.70 -0.55 -2.33
C HIS A 138 -14.65 -0.59 -3.54
N SER A 139 -15.95 -0.33 -3.36
CA SER A 139 -16.96 -0.36 -4.44
C SER A 139 -16.59 0.52 -5.63
N THR A 140 -15.88 1.60 -5.40
CA THR A 140 -15.42 2.53 -6.44
C THR A 140 -14.36 1.96 -7.40
N TYR A 141 -13.74 0.80 -7.08
CA TYR A 141 -12.91 0.05 -8.03
C TYR A 141 -13.74 -0.77 -9.03
N ILE A 142 -15.03 -0.98 -8.78
CA ILE A 142 -15.83 -1.93 -9.54
C ILE A 142 -16.48 -1.26 -10.75
N ASP A 143 -16.03 -1.63 -11.94
CA ASP A 143 -16.68 -1.29 -13.20
C ASP A 143 -16.48 -2.44 -14.20
N LYS A 144 -17.60 -3.04 -14.64
CA LYS A 144 -17.60 -4.22 -15.53
C LYS A 144 -17.03 -3.95 -16.93
N SER A 145 -16.84 -2.68 -17.30
CA SER A 145 -16.25 -2.30 -18.58
C SER A 145 -14.73 -2.33 -18.60
N MET A 146 -14.07 -2.54 -17.46
CA MET A 146 -12.61 -2.70 -17.38
C MET A 146 -12.16 -4.03 -17.97
N ASP A 147 -11.00 -4.03 -18.64
CA ASP A 147 -10.52 -5.21 -19.36
C ASP A 147 -9.80 -6.18 -18.42
N ALA A 148 -9.11 -5.69 -17.38
CA ALA A 148 -8.47 -6.53 -16.37
C ALA A 148 -8.35 -5.83 -15.01
N TYR A 149 -8.21 -6.67 -13.96
CA TYR A 149 -7.97 -6.27 -12.57
C TYR A 149 -6.75 -7.00 -12.02
N ILE A 150 -5.84 -6.25 -11.41
CA ILE A 150 -4.73 -6.79 -10.62
C ILE A 150 -5.09 -6.65 -9.16
N THR A 151 -5.01 -7.74 -8.41
CA THR A 151 -5.38 -7.79 -6.99
C THR A 151 -4.20 -8.23 -6.13
N ALA A 152 -4.26 -7.88 -4.84
CA ALA A 152 -3.26 -8.22 -3.84
C ALA A 152 -3.32 -9.70 -3.42
N SER A 153 -4.49 -10.34 -3.56
CA SER A 153 -4.70 -11.71 -3.07
C SER A 153 -5.86 -12.40 -3.76
N GLU A 154 -5.94 -13.72 -3.57
CA GLU A 154 -7.07 -14.52 -4.02
C GLU A 154 -8.37 -14.09 -3.32
N ASN A 155 -8.32 -13.67 -2.06
CA ASN A 155 -9.49 -13.16 -1.34
C ASN A 155 -10.06 -11.91 -2.03
N THR A 156 -9.19 -10.99 -2.47
CA THR A 156 -9.61 -9.80 -3.24
C THR A 156 -10.18 -10.19 -4.61
N ARG A 157 -9.61 -11.22 -5.26
CA ARG A 157 -10.12 -11.77 -6.53
C ARG A 157 -11.54 -12.31 -6.36
N ILE A 158 -11.77 -13.12 -5.33
CA ILE A 158 -13.08 -13.68 -5.01
C ILE A 158 -14.09 -12.56 -4.69
N ASP A 159 -13.71 -11.56 -3.89
CA ASP A 159 -14.58 -10.41 -3.57
C ASP A 159 -15.03 -9.67 -4.84
N LEU A 160 -14.11 -9.35 -5.75
CA LEU A 160 -14.46 -8.72 -7.03
C LEU A 160 -15.36 -9.60 -7.90
N SER A 161 -15.09 -10.91 -7.94
CA SER A 161 -15.89 -11.85 -8.71
C SER A 161 -17.32 -11.95 -8.16
N ASN A 162 -17.50 -12.02 -6.84
CA ASN A 162 -18.80 -12.03 -6.18
C ASN A 162 -19.60 -10.74 -6.43
N ARG A 163 -18.90 -9.64 -6.70
CA ARG A 163 -19.48 -8.32 -7.02
C ARG A 163 -19.67 -8.12 -8.53
N GLY A 164 -19.52 -9.17 -9.32
CA GLY A 164 -19.91 -9.24 -10.72
C GLY A 164 -18.84 -8.90 -11.74
N ILE A 165 -17.56 -8.90 -11.36
CA ILE A 165 -16.44 -8.86 -12.32
C ILE A 165 -16.15 -10.29 -12.78
N ASP A 166 -16.00 -10.49 -14.08
CA ASP A 166 -15.64 -11.81 -14.64
C ASP A 166 -14.29 -12.28 -14.06
N SER A 167 -14.29 -13.48 -13.46
CA SER A 167 -13.12 -14.06 -12.82
C SER A 167 -11.93 -14.25 -13.77
N LYS A 168 -12.18 -14.39 -15.08
CA LYS A 168 -11.15 -14.49 -16.13
C LYS A 168 -10.39 -13.17 -16.33
N ARG A 169 -10.93 -12.05 -15.86
CA ARG A 169 -10.31 -10.72 -15.94
C ARG A 169 -9.61 -10.31 -14.65
N ILE A 170 -9.56 -11.17 -13.62
CA ILE A 170 -8.99 -10.83 -12.32
C ILE A 170 -7.75 -11.67 -12.06
N PHE A 171 -6.62 -11.01 -11.78
CA PHE A 171 -5.30 -11.62 -11.62
C PHE A 171 -4.67 -11.22 -10.30
N SER A 172 -4.31 -12.19 -9.44
CA SER A 172 -3.72 -11.96 -8.13
C SER A 172 -2.19 -11.85 -8.22
N TYR A 173 -1.69 -10.82 -8.94
CA TYR A 173 -0.25 -10.61 -9.16
C TYR A 173 0.44 -9.73 -8.10
N GLY A 174 -0.31 -9.29 -7.08
CA GLY A 174 0.18 -8.43 -6.00
C GLY A 174 0.11 -6.93 -6.34
N ILE A 175 0.20 -6.10 -5.30
CA ILE A 175 0.33 -4.65 -5.46
C ILE A 175 1.76 -4.34 -5.92
N PRO A 176 1.98 -3.55 -6.98
CA PRO A 176 3.32 -3.24 -7.44
C PRO A 176 4.13 -2.45 -6.39
N VAL A 177 5.23 -3.04 -5.92
CA VAL A 177 6.23 -2.40 -5.07
C VAL A 177 7.57 -2.36 -5.79
N LYS A 178 8.54 -1.59 -5.28
CA LYS A 178 9.86 -1.46 -5.89
C LYS A 178 10.57 -2.81 -6.00
N ASP A 179 11.47 -2.96 -7.00
CA ASP A 179 12.22 -4.19 -7.24
C ASP A 179 13.02 -4.65 -6.03
N GLU A 180 13.57 -3.71 -5.26
CA GLU A 180 14.37 -3.96 -4.06
C GLU A 180 13.65 -4.76 -2.96
N PHE A 181 12.31 -4.81 -2.98
CA PHE A 181 11.52 -5.64 -2.07
C PHE A 181 11.34 -7.09 -2.54
N PHE A 182 11.66 -7.40 -3.79
CA PHE A 182 11.67 -8.77 -4.32
C PHE A 182 13.03 -9.44 -4.15
N ASP A 183 14.09 -8.66 -3.90
CA ASP A 183 15.42 -9.17 -3.62
C ASP A 183 15.55 -9.53 -2.13
N ASN A 184 15.96 -10.76 -1.84
CA ASN A 184 16.20 -11.27 -0.48
C ASN A 184 17.70 -11.38 -0.18
N ALA A 185 18.54 -10.59 -0.86
CA ALA A 185 19.97 -10.54 -0.58
C ALA A 185 20.23 -9.65 0.66
N LEU A 186 20.61 -10.26 1.77
CA LEU A 186 21.08 -9.54 2.96
C LEU A 186 22.30 -8.69 2.59
N ASP A 187 22.26 -7.41 2.86
CA ASP A 187 23.46 -6.57 2.82
C ASP A 187 24.41 -7.06 3.93
N PRO A 188 25.68 -7.41 3.60
CA PRO A 188 26.67 -7.86 4.59
C PRO A 188 26.89 -6.89 5.76
N GLN A 189 26.53 -5.61 5.61
CA GLN A 189 26.61 -4.61 6.68
C GLN A 189 25.60 -4.86 7.81
N PHE A 190 24.50 -5.58 7.53
CA PHE A 190 23.48 -5.92 8.49
C PHE A 190 23.67 -7.35 9.00
N ASN A 191 24.64 -7.55 9.89
CA ASN A 191 24.91 -8.85 10.47
C ASN A 191 23.96 -9.15 11.64
N LYS A 192 23.18 -10.24 11.54
CA LYS A 192 22.24 -10.71 12.59
C LYS A 192 22.91 -11.55 13.70
N ASN A 193 24.22 -11.58 13.77
CA ASN A 193 24.96 -12.48 14.66
C ASN A 193 24.97 -12.05 16.14
N ASP A 194 23.87 -11.48 16.64
CA ASP A 194 23.75 -11.17 18.06
C ASP A 194 22.38 -11.59 18.63
N ASP A 195 22.27 -11.64 19.97
CA ASP A 195 21.10 -12.11 20.71
C ASP A 195 19.92 -11.11 20.73
N TYR A 196 19.92 -10.10 19.87
CA TYR A 196 18.87 -9.09 19.86
C TYR A 196 17.70 -9.49 18.95
N PHE A 197 16.48 -9.33 19.47
CA PHE A 197 15.29 -9.39 18.66
C PHE A 197 15.08 -8.05 17.96
N ASN A 198 15.04 -8.05 16.63
CA ASN A 198 15.07 -6.85 15.81
C ASN A 198 13.67 -6.42 15.44
N ILE A 199 13.27 -5.23 15.86
CA ILE A 199 11.93 -4.65 15.62
C ILE A 199 12.08 -3.41 14.75
N LEU A 200 11.35 -3.39 13.63
CA LEU A 200 11.17 -2.20 12.81
C LEU A 200 9.84 -1.53 13.18
N LEU A 201 9.90 -0.34 13.78
CA LEU A 201 8.73 0.44 14.16
C LEU A 201 8.52 1.57 13.15
N MET A 202 7.44 1.53 12.36
CA MET A 202 7.17 2.48 11.31
C MET A 202 5.88 3.27 11.54
N SER A 203 5.96 4.59 11.41
CA SER A 203 4.79 5.49 11.54
C SER A 203 3.96 5.63 10.25
N GLY A 204 4.51 5.20 9.11
CA GLY A 204 3.96 5.54 7.79
C GLY A 204 4.21 7.00 7.41
N SER A 205 3.67 7.44 6.26
CA SER A 205 3.89 8.79 5.73
C SER A 205 3.27 9.90 6.58
N MET A 206 2.21 9.61 7.33
CA MET A 206 1.45 10.60 8.12
C MET A 206 1.89 10.73 9.59
N GLY A 207 2.85 9.90 10.07
CA GLY A 207 3.32 9.90 11.45
C GLY A 207 2.20 9.57 12.45
N LEU A 208 2.37 8.57 13.30
CA LEU A 208 1.31 8.12 14.18
C LEU A 208 1.46 8.70 15.57
N LYS A 209 0.36 9.23 16.11
CA LYS A 209 0.30 9.77 17.48
C LYS A 209 0.72 8.76 18.54
N ASN A 210 0.56 7.46 18.25
CA ASN A 210 0.82 6.40 19.23
C ASN A 210 2.22 5.78 19.12
N ILE A 211 3.08 6.22 18.17
CA ILE A 211 4.41 5.62 17.99
C ILE A 211 5.28 5.81 19.25
N SER A 212 5.20 6.98 19.87
CA SER A 212 5.93 7.28 21.11
C SER A 212 5.49 6.35 22.25
N TYR A 213 4.18 6.06 22.33
CA TYR A 213 3.65 5.14 23.35
C TYR A 213 4.15 3.71 23.09
N VAL A 214 4.03 3.22 21.86
CA VAL A 214 4.53 1.89 21.48
C VAL A 214 6.03 1.77 21.76
N LEU A 215 6.82 2.78 21.38
CA LEU A 215 8.26 2.79 21.66
C LEU A 215 8.55 2.73 23.15
N LYS A 216 7.83 3.51 23.96
CA LYS A 216 7.97 3.49 25.43
C LYS A 216 7.70 2.10 26.00
N GLU A 217 6.65 1.43 25.59
CA GLU A 217 6.35 0.06 26.02
C GLU A 217 7.48 -0.93 25.62
N LEU A 218 7.95 -0.86 24.37
CA LEU A 218 9.06 -1.71 23.90
C LEU A 218 10.36 -1.47 24.69
N LEU A 219 10.64 -0.21 25.05
CA LEU A 219 11.83 0.11 25.85
C LEU A 219 11.74 -0.42 27.29
N ASN A 220 10.54 -0.64 27.81
CA ASN A 220 10.30 -1.25 29.12
C ASN A 220 10.29 -2.79 29.06
N ASN A 221 10.34 -3.41 27.90
CA ASN A 221 10.41 -4.86 27.76
C ASN A 221 11.70 -5.41 28.39
N HIS A 222 11.67 -6.60 29.00
CA HIS A 222 12.83 -7.20 29.65
C HIS A 222 13.81 -7.89 28.69
N ASN A 223 13.37 -8.24 27.47
CA ASN A 223 14.22 -8.89 26.49
C ASN A 223 15.23 -7.92 25.85
N LYS A 224 16.25 -8.49 25.21
CA LYS A 224 17.20 -7.73 24.39
C LYS A 224 16.54 -7.34 23.07
N LEU A 225 16.11 -6.11 22.94
CA LEU A 225 15.50 -5.59 21.72
C LEU A 225 16.43 -4.61 21.01
N ARG A 226 16.55 -4.77 19.68
CA ARG A 226 17.04 -3.74 18.79
C ARG A 226 15.84 -3.12 18.08
N ILE A 227 15.61 -1.84 18.31
CA ILE A 227 14.44 -1.12 17.81
C ILE A 227 14.91 -0.06 16.82
N THR A 228 14.47 -0.18 15.59
CA THR A 228 14.68 0.86 14.57
C THR A 228 13.35 1.57 14.34
N VAL A 229 13.30 2.86 14.67
CA VAL A 229 12.11 3.70 14.50
C VAL A 229 12.27 4.51 13.22
N VAL A 230 11.31 4.40 12.29
CA VAL A 230 11.26 5.21 11.08
C VAL A 230 10.12 6.21 11.17
N CYS A 231 10.45 7.48 11.38
CA CYS A 231 9.51 8.58 11.54
C CYS A 231 8.98 9.14 10.20
N GLY A 232 9.54 8.66 9.07
CA GLY A 232 9.21 9.17 7.75
C GLY A 232 9.53 10.66 7.62
N ARG A 233 8.60 11.43 7.02
CA ARG A 233 8.77 12.89 6.84
C ARG A 233 8.41 13.72 8.07
N ASN A 234 8.13 13.09 9.21
CA ASN A 234 7.78 13.77 10.44
C ASN A 234 9.04 14.09 11.26
N GLU A 235 9.78 15.14 10.85
CA GLU A 235 11.00 15.58 11.53
C GLU A 235 10.72 15.97 12.99
N LYS A 236 9.55 16.59 13.28
CA LYS A 236 9.17 16.94 14.66
C LYS A 236 9.06 15.70 15.55
N LEU A 237 8.49 14.62 15.06
CA LEU A 237 8.42 13.34 15.80
C LEU A 237 9.83 12.81 16.04
N LYS A 238 10.67 12.78 15.01
CA LYS A 238 12.05 12.32 15.11
C LYS A 238 12.83 13.11 16.16
N ASP A 239 12.78 14.46 16.10
CA ASP A 239 13.49 15.31 17.03
C ASP A 239 13.01 15.15 18.48
N ASN A 240 11.70 14.99 18.68
CA ASN A 240 11.13 14.72 20.00
C ASN A 240 11.63 13.38 20.58
N LEU A 241 11.62 12.32 19.75
CA LEU A 241 12.09 10.99 20.18
C LEU A 241 13.59 11.00 20.46
N LEU A 242 14.40 11.66 19.62
CA LEU A 242 15.84 11.81 19.85
C LEU A 242 16.12 12.56 21.16
N LYS A 243 15.36 13.62 21.46
CA LYS A 243 15.50 14.39 22.71
C LYS A 243 15.08 13.58 23.92
N GLU A 244 13.97 12.83 23.83
CA GLU A 244 13.42 12.03 24.94
C GLU A 244 14.30 10.82 25.27
N TYR A 245 14.88 10.17 24.24
CA TYR A 245 15.62 8.92 24.37
C TYR A 245 17.10 9.09 24.01
N SER A 246 17.71 10.25 24.31
CA SER A 246 19.12 10.55 24.06
C SER A 246 20.09 9.70 24.91
N HIS A 247 19.59 9.07 25.97
CA HIS A 247 20.40 8.23 26.86
C HIS A 247 20.25 6.76 26.48
N SER A 248 21.37 6.06 26.46
CA SER A 248 21.41 4.61 26.21
C SER A 248 20.58 3.85 27.26
N ILE A 249 19.56 3.14 26.82
CA ILE A 249 18.75 2.29 27.69
C ILE A 249 19.43 0.93 27.81
N LYS A 250 19.62 0.48 29.04
CA LYS A 250 20.24 -0.80 29.36
C LYS A 250 19.52 -1.95 28.62
N ASN A 251 20.30 -2.80 27.94
CA ASN A 251 19.78 -3.94 27.15
C ASN A 251 18.92 -3.57 25.92
N LYS A 252 18.99 -2.35 25.43
CA LYS A 252 18.32 -1.91 24.21
C LYS A 252 19.32 -1.26 23.25
N LYS A 253 19.11 -1.54 21.96
CA LYS A 253 19.73 -0.78 20.86
C LYS A 253 18.63 -0.01 20.16
N LEU A 254 18.69 1.31 20.20
CA LEU A 254 17.67 2.20 19.62
C LEU A 254 18.27 3.02 18.51
N HIS A 255 17.64 2.93 17.32
CA HIS A 255 17.96 3.75 16.15
C HIS A 255 16.71 4.55 15.75
N ILE A 256 16.80 5.87 15.70
CA ILE A 256 15.68 6.74 15.32
C ILE A 256 16.04 7.42 14.01
N LEU A 257 15.28 7.12 12.97
CA LEU A 257 15.46 7.59 11.61
C LEU A 257 14.29 8.50 11.19
N GLY A 258 14.60 9.51 10.37
CA GLY A 258 13.59 10.26 9.63
C GLY A 258 13.10 9.47 8.40
N PHE A 259 13.07 10.15 7.24
CA PHE A 259 12.80 9.49 5.96
C PHE A 259 14.01 8.62 5.57
N SER A 260 13.78 7.33 5.35
CA SER A 260 14.81 6.41 4.86
C SER A 260 14.47 5.90 3.46
N LYS A 261 15.50 5.72 2.65
CA LYS A 261 15.40 5.05 1.34
C LYS A 261 15.67 3.54 1.46
N ASP A 262 16.24 3.10 2.57
CA ASP A 262 16.75 1.75 2.80
C ASP A 262 15.76 0.86 3.56
N ILE A 263 14.46 1.11 3.38
CA ILE A 263 13.38 0.36 4.08
C ILE A 263 13.45 -1.13 3.75
N ASN A 264 13.81 -1.51 2.53
CA ASN A 264 13.99 -2.89 2.12
C ASN A 264 15.04 -3.61 2.98
N TYR A 265 16.20 -2.99 3.26
CA TYR A 265 17.23 -3.54 4.14
C TYR A 265 16.79 -3.56 5.60
N LEU A 266 16.12 -2.49 6.07
CA LEU A 266 15.58 -2.45 7.43
C LEU A 266 14.56 -3.57 7.67
N MET A 267 13.69 -3.85 6.69
CA MET A 267 12.76 -4.98 6.75
C MET A 267 13.47 -6.32 6.73
N GLU A 268 14.47 -6.51 5.84
CA GLU A 268 15.25 -7.74 5.73
C GLU A 268 16.00 -8.08 7.02
N TYR A 269 16.51 -7.04 7.70
CA TYR A 269 17.24 -7.18 8.96
C TYR A 269 16.32 -7.44 10.16
N SER A 270 15.04 -7.11 10.08
CA SER A 270 14.09 -7.19 11.19
C SER A 270 13.48 -8.57 11.35
N ASP A 271 13.10 -8.92 12.57
CA ASP A 271 12.34 -10.12 12.90
C ASP A 271 10.84 -9.87 12.91
N LEU A 272 10.44 -8.61 13.17
CA LEU A 272 9.07 -8.17 13.27
C LEU A 272 8.96 -6.71 12.81
N ILE A 273 7.90 -6.39 12.05
CA ILE A 273 7.51 -4.99 11.80
C ILE A 273 6.30 -4.61 12.65
N ILE A 274 6.36 -3.44 13.28
CA ILE A 274 5.22 -2.83 13.97
C ILE A 274 4.80 -1.59 13.17
N SER A 275 3.64 -1.67 12.54
CA SER A 275 3.16 -0.60 11.66
C SER A 275 1.64 -0.64 11.50
N LYS A 276 1.07 0.43 10.96
CA LYS A 276 -0.30 0.40 10.42
C LYS A 276 -0.37 -0.45 9.14
N PRO A 277 -1.49 -1.09 8.83
CA PRO A 277 -1.62 -2.03 7.73
C PRO A 277 -1.94 -1.34 6.40
N GLY A 278 -1.15 -0.34 5.99
CA GLY A 278 -1.29 0.31 4.69
C GLY A 278 -0.89 -0.63 3.54
N GLY A 279 -1.65 -0.64 2.44
CA GLY A 279 -1.50 -1.61 1.35
C GLY A 279 -0.08 -1.80 0.83
N LEU A 280 0.70 -0.73 0.64
CA LEU A 280 2.10 -0.84 0.21
C LEU A 280 3.01 -1.42 1.29
N THR A 281 2.98 -0.87 2.52
CA THR A 281 3.82 -1.37 3.63
C THR A 281 3.56 -2.85 3.89
N VAL A 282 2.28 -3.26 3.82
CA VAL A 282 1.89 -4.68 3.92
C VAL A 282 2.50 -5.49 2.79
N THR A 283 2.41 -5.01 1.54
CA THR A 283 2.97 -5.73 0.38
C THR A 283 4.49 -5.82 0.44
N GLU A 284 5.17 -4.76 0.91
CA GLU A 284 6.61 -4.74 1.15
C GLU A 284 7.00 -5.79 2.21
N ALA A 285 6.27 -5.83 3.33
CA ALA A 285 6.47 -6.83 4.39
C ALA A 285 6.19 -8.26 3.91
N ILE A 286 5.15 -8.48 3.08
CA ILE A 286 4.85 -9.77 2.47
C ILE A 286 6.03 -10.25 1.62
N ASN A 287 6.58 -9.38 0.75
CA ASN A 287 7.71 -9.75 -0.10
C ASN A 287 9.00 -10.00 0.69
N LYS A 288 9.16 -9.36 1.84
CA LYS A 288 10.28 -9.61 2.77
C LYS A 288 10.00 -10.73 3.78
N HIS A 289 8.87 -11.41 3.67
CA HIS A 289 8.41 -12.46 4.59
C HIS A 289 8.47 -12.01 6.06
N LEU A 290 8.21 -10.72 6.30
CA LEU A 290 8.35 -10.10 7.61
C LEU A 290 7.01 -10.07 8.34
N PRO A 291 6.85 -10.83 9.45
CA PRO A 291 5.65 -10.82 10.27
C PRO A 291 5.32 -9.41 10.77
N MET A 292 4.02 -9.10 10.86
CA MET A 292 3.55 -7.77 11.23
C MET A 292 2.76 -7.78 12.53
N LEU A 293 3.01 -6.78 13.38
CA LEU A 293 2.20 -6.44 14.54
C LEU A 293 1.48 -5.12 14.28
N ILE A 294 0.16 -5.09 14.43
CA ILE A 294 -0.68 -3.96 14.05
C ILE A 294 -1.27 -3.33 15.32
N PRO A 295 -0.68 -2.25 15.87
CA PRO A 295 -1.17 -1.61 17.08
C PRO A 295 -2.32 -0.63 16.84
N PHE A 296 -2.58 -0.27 15.59
CA PHE A 296 -3.66 0.65 15.19
C PHE A 296 -3.89 0.55 13.67
N ALA A 297 -5.13 0.87 13.28
CA ALA A 297 -5.53 0.98 11.88
C ALA A 297 -6.47 2.19 11.72
N ILE A 298 -6.43 2.81 10.54
CA ILE A 298 -7.40 3.85 10.18
C ILE A 298 -8.74 3.17 9.89
N PRO A 299 -9.83 3.59 10.56
CA PRO A 299 -11.15 2.99 10.34
C PRO A 299 -11.58 3.04 8.87
N GLY A 300 -12.20 1.98 8.39
CA GLY A 300 -12.61 1.81 6.99
C GLY A 300 -11.62 0.93 6.24
N GLN A 301 -10.83 1.51 5.35
CA GLN A 301 -9.90 0.81 4.46
C GLN A 301 -8.88 -0.06 5.19
N GLU A 302 -8.21 0.47 6.22
CA GLU A 302 -7.17 -0.27 6.95
C GLU A 302 -7.76 -1.34 7.88
N THR A 303 -8.99 -1.16 8.37
CA THR A 303 -9.69 -2.21 9.15
C THR A 303 -9.88 -3.49 8.32
N GLN A 304 -10.18 -3.34 7.04
CA GLN A 304 -10.33 -4.48 6.14
C GLN A 304 -8.99 -5.17 5.84
N ASN A 305 -7.90 -4.40 5.78
CA ASN A 305 -6.55 -4.96 5.68
C ASN A 305 -6.17 -5.74 6.96
N VAL A 306 -6.53 -5.23 8.16
CA VAL A 306 -6.34 -5.97 9.43
C VAL A 306 -7.03 -7.33 9.37
N GLU A 307 -8.31 -7.35 9.02
CA GLU A 307 -9.10 -8.58 8.92
C GLU A 307 -8.44 -9.60 7.96
N PHE A 308 -8.02 -9.16 6.78
CA PHE A 308 -7.31 -10.01 5.82
C PHE A 308 -6.01 -10.56 6.41
N LEU A 309 -5.19 -9.71 7.00
CA LEU A 309 -3.86 -10.09 7.49
C LEU A 309 -3.94 -11.06 8.68
N THR A 310 -4.85 -10.81 9.61
CA THR A 310 -4.98 -11.64 10.82
C THR A 310 -5.64 -12.97 10.52
N SER A 311 -6.69 -13.00 9.70
CA SER A 311 -7.39 -14.24 9.33
C SER A 311 -6.53 -15.22 8.52
N ASN A 312 -5.49 -14.72 7.84
CA ASN A 312 -4.56 -15.56 7.07
C ASN A 312 -3.23 -15.84 7.80
N GLY A 313 -3.08 -15.39 9.04
CA GLY A 313 -1.86 -15.61 9.83
C GLY A 313 -0.63 -14.85 9.29
N TYR A 314 -0.83 -13.67 8.73
CA TYR A 314 0.23 -12.78 8.25
C TYR A 314 0.62 -11.72 9.27
N ALA A 315 -0.32 -11.38 10.17
CA ALA A 315 -0.14 -10.37 11.18
C ALA A 315 -0.87 -10.71 12.48
N ILE A 316 -0.48 -10.05 13.55
CA ILE A 316 -1.18 -10.05 14.84
C ILE A 316 -1.74 -8.64 15.07
N ASN A 317 -3.04 -8.53 15.36
CA ASN A 317 -3.65 -7.28 15.79
C ASN A 317 -3.45 -7.05 17.28
N VAL A 318 -3.11 -5.84 17.69
CA VAL A 318 -2.97 -5.43 19.10
C VAL A 318 -4.19 -4.61 19.49
N ASP A 319 -5.18 -5.26 20.10
CA ASP A 319 -6.40 -4.59 20.51
C ASP A 319 -6.18 -3.65 21.71
N ASN A 320 -5.25 -4.02 22.59
CA ASN A 320 -4.84 -3.24 23.74
C ASN A 320 -3.33 -3.01 23.73
N LEU A 321 -2.87 -1.77 23.59
CA LEU A 321 -1.46 -1.42 23.55
C LEU A 321 -0.66 -1.84 24.79
N LEU A 322 -1.31 -1.98 25.97
CA LEU A 322 -0.67 -2.49 27.18
C LEU A 322 -0.22 -3.96 27.06
N GLU A 323 -0.78 -4.71 26.11
CA GLU A 323 -0.46 -6.12 25.88
C GLU A 323 0.70 -6.31 24.87
N ILE A 324 1.24 -5.24 24.31
CA ILE A 324 2.25 -5.33 23.25
C ILE A 324 3.49 -6.11 23.71
N ASN A 325 3.95 -5.89 24.95
CA ASN A 325 5.10 -6.60 25.50
C ASN A 325 4.79 -8.08 25.74
N LEU A 326 3.56 -8.41 26.17
CA LEU A 326 3.16 -9.82 26.35
C LEU A 326 3.19 -10.56 25.00
N ILE A 327 2.76 -9.90 23.91
CA ILE A 327 2.82 -10.49 22.56
C ILE A 327 4.27 -10.64 22.10
N ILE A 328 5.12 -9.64 22.31
CA ILE A 328 6.56 -9.70 21.97
C ILE A 328 7.25 -10.83 22.73
N ASP A 329 7.01 -10.95 24.03
CA ASP A 329 7.59 -11.99 24.89
C ASP A 329 7.19 -13.39 24.40
N LYS A 330 5.91 -13.55 24.02
CA LYS A 330 5.41 -14.80 23.45
C LYS A 330 6.10 -15.14 22.12
N LEU A 331 6.29 -14.16 21.22
CA LEU A 331 6.96 -14.38 19.94
C LEU A 331 8.45 -14.72 20.12
N ILE A 332 9.13 -14.10 21.08
CA ILE A 332 10.53 -14.41 21.39
C ILE A 332 10.67 -15.80 22.00
N SER A 333 9.77 -16.18 22.92
CA SER A 333 9.80 -17.48 23.59
C SER A 333 9.32 -18.63 22.70
N ASN A 334 8.54 -18.33 21.65
CA ASN A 334 8.02 -19.30 20.69
C ASN A 334 8.39 -18.93 19.24
N PRO A 335 9.65 -19.11 18.82
CA PRO A 335 10.10 -18.74 17.46
C PRO A 335 9.33 -19.45 16.33
N ASN A 336 8.72 -20.61 16.62
CA ASN A 336 7.94 -21.35 15.64
C ASN A 336 6.70 -20.57 15.16
N GLU A 337 6.13 -19.72 16.00
CA GLU A 337 4.98 -18.87 15.61
C GLU A 337 5.39 -17.87 14.52
N LEU A 338 6.54 -17.22 14.67
CA LEU A 338 7.10 -16.35 13.64
C LEU A 338 7.42 -17.11 12.34
N GLU A 339 7.94 -18.32 12.45
CA GLU A 339 8.28 -19.14 11.29
C GLU A 339 7.02 -19.54 10.51
N VAL A 340 5.94 -19.90 11.19
CA VAL A 340 4.64 -20.16 10.55
C VAL A 340 4.15 -18.92 9.81
N MET A 341 4.25 -17.73 10.43
CA MET A 341 3.86 -16.48 9.77
C MET A 341 4.73 -16.19 8.53
N ARG A 342 6.06 -16.37 8.61
CA ARG A 342 6.98 -16.21 7.47
C ARG A 342 6.64 -17.15 6.32
N ASN A 343 6.36 -18.41 6.63
CA ASN A 343 5.96 -19.40 5.64
C ASN A 343 4.63 -19.01 4.93
N ASN A 344 3.67 -18.50 5.67
CA ASN A 344 2.41 -18.00 5.08
C ASN A 344 2.66 -16.80 4.17
N LEU A 345 3.48 -15.84 4.60
CA LEU A 345 3.88 -14.68 3.80
C LEU A 345 4.64 -15.10 2.52
N SER A 346 5.56 -16.06 2.63
CA SER A 346 6.32 -16.60 1.50
C SER A 346 5.42 -17.24 0.45
N LYS A 347 4.40 -18.00 0.87
CA LYS A 347 3.41 -18.59 -0.06
C LYS A 347 2.65 -17.52 -0.81
N LEU A 348 2.26 -16.42 -0.14
CA LEU A 348 1.55 -15.33 -0.80
C LEU A 348 2.48 -14.56 -1.75
N SER A 349 3.69 -14.20 -1.31
CA SER A 349 4.65 -13.44 -2.11
C SER A 349 5.09 -14.18 -3.38
N SER A 350 5.11 -15.52 -3.37
CA SER A 350 5.46 -16.33 -4.55
C SER A 350 4.51 -16.15 -5.74
N LEU A 351 3.31 -15.61 -5.49
CA LEU A 351 2.33 -15.29 -6.54
C LEU A 351 2.56 -13.88 -7.14
N TYR A 352 3.36 -13.04 -6.48
CA TYR A 352 3.54 -11.65 -6.86
C TYR A 352 4.53 -11.49 -8.02
N SER A 353 4.08 -10.81 -9.06
CA SER A 353 4.92 -10.59 -10.26
C SER A 353 4.48 -9.37 -11.04
N LYS A 354 5.32 -8.35 -11.06
CA LYS A 354 5.12 -7.18 -11.94
C LYS A 354 5.29 -7.55 -13.42
N GLN A 355 6.15 -8.52 -13.72
CA GLN A 355 6.34 -8.99 -15.11
C GLN A 355 5.06 -9.63 -15.65
N ASN A 356 4.28 -10.33 -14.84
CA ASN A 356 2.99 -10.87 -15.26
C ASN A 356 1.99 -9.78 -15.61
N ILE A 357 2.07 -8.59 -14.99
CA ILE A 357 1.25 -7.43 -15.37
C ILE A 357 1.64 -6.94 -16.77
N VAL A 358 2.95 -6.89 -17.10
CA VAL A 358 3.43 -6.53 -18.45
C VAL A 358 3.00 -7.58 -19.47
N ASN A 359 3.11 -8.87 -19.14
CA ASN A 359 2.69 -9.96 -20.02
C ASN A 359 1.18 -9.90 -20.30
N LEU A 360 0.37 -9.59 -19.28
CA LEU A 360 -1.07 -9.36 -19.45
C LEU A 360 -1.35 -8.15 -20.35
N ALA A 361 -0.64 -7.04 -20.15
CA ALA A 361 -0.76 -5.86 -21.00
C ALA A 361 -0.44 -6.17 -22.46
N ASN A 362 0.61 -6.95 -22.72
CA ASN A 362 0.96 -7.39 -24.07
C ASN A 362 -0.18 -8.19 -24.73
N LYS A 363 -0.81 -9.13 -24.03
CA LYS A 363 -1.94 -9.91 -24.53
C LYS A 363 -3.15 -9.02 -24.84
N LEU A 364 -3.47 -8.07 -23.96
CA LEU A 364 -4.59 -7.15 -24.15
C LEU A 364 -4.40 -6.23 -25.37
N VAL A 365 -3.18 -5.75 -25.63
CA VAL A 365 -2.86 -4.90 -26.79
C VAL A 365 -3.00 -5.68 -28.09
N ILE A 366 -2.60 -6.96 -28.12
CA ILE A 366 -2.66 -7.82 -29.32
C ILE A 366 -4.07 -8.40 -29.52
N LYS A 367 -4.98 -8.25 -28.52
CA LYS A 367 -6.32 -8.86 -28.49
C LYS A 367 -6.29 -10.41 -28.57
N GLU A 368 -5.26 -11.02 -28.00
CA GLU A 368 -5.17 -12.47 -27.80
C GLU A 368 -5.88 -12.88 -26.48
N PHE A 369 -7.22 -12.98 -26.55
CA PHE A 369 -8.05 -13.59 -25.49
C PHE A 369 -9.05 -14.56 -26.07
#